data_e6b1790670a35b4bc297d5708b931629
#
_entry.id   e6b1790670a35b4bc297d5708b931629
#
_cell.length_a   1.000
_cell.length_b   1.000
_cell.length_c   1.000
_cell.angle_alpha   90.00
_cell.angle_beta   90.00
_cell.angle_gamma   90.00
#
_symmetry.space_group_name_H-M   'P 1'
#
loop_
_entity.id
_entity.type
_entity.pdbx_description
1 polymer ?
#
loop_
_entity_poly.entity_id
_entity_poly.type
_entity_poly.pdbx_seq_one_letter_code
_entity_poly.pdbx_strand_id
1 'polypeptide(L)'
;MECSGAPNALNEAADMVSRGGRICLAAFAAQPVTFDPAKLVMDNIYMFGIRGEGKSAVKRAGSLMAQGRINAKPIHTHTFGLDEVPTAIKYAREKIDGAIKVVIKMREA
;
A
#
# COMPACT_ATOMS: atom_id res chain seq x y z
N MET A 1 -6.39 -6.55 -6.49
CA MET A 1 -5.62 -6.31 -5.25
C MET A 1 -6.33 -5.24 -4.45
N GLU A 2 -6.53 -5.49 -3.16
CA GLU A 2 -6.99 -4.51 -2.21
C GLU A 2 -5.76 -3.90 -1.50
N CYS A 3 -5.57 -2.59 -1.63
CA CYS A 3 -4.40 -1.87 -1.13
C CYS A 3 -4.76 -0.62 -0.31
N SER A 4 -6.05 -0.38 -0.08
CA SER A 4 -6.53 0.83 0.60
C SER A 4 -6.76 0.62 2.10
N GLY A 5 -7.20 -0.57 2.50
CA GLY A 5 -7.67 -0.85 3.85
C GLY A 5 -8.94 -0.09 4.24
N ALA A 6 -9.66 0.45 3.24
CA ALA A 6 -10.91 1.15 3.49
C ALA A 6 -12.00 0.18 4.01
N PRO A 7 -12.93 0.63 4.87
CA PRO A 7 -13.89 -0.26 5.51
C PRO A 7 -14.73 -1.11 4.55
N ASN A 8 -15.06 -0.58 3.36
CA ASN A 8 -15.89 -1.28 2.39
C ASN A 8 -15.08 -2.01 1.31
N ALA A 9 -13.78 -1.76 1.21
CA ALA A 9 -12.94 -2.22 0.09
C ALA A 9 -12.92 -3.75 -0.06
N LEU A 10 -13.00 -4.48 1.05
CA LEU A 10 -13.05 -5.95 1.03
C LEU A 10 -14.33 -6.46 0.37
N ASN A 11 -15.49 -5.90 0.73
CA ASN A 11 -16.78 -6.28 0.17
C ASN A 11 -16.87 -5.90 -1.31
N GLU A 12 -16.43 -4.69 -1.66
CA GLU A 12 -16.36 -4.22 -3.04
C GLU A 12 -15.46 -5.11 -3.90
N ALA A 13 -14.29 -5.52 -3.38
CA ALA A 13 -13.41 -6.44 -4.08
C ALA A 13 -14.08 -7.82 -4.33
N ALA A 14 -14.87 -8.30 -3.36
CA ALA A 14 -15.62 -9.56 -3.52
C ALA A 14 -16.79 -9.44 -4.51
N ASP A 15 -17.39 -8.25 -4.62
CA ASP A 15 -18.44 -7.98 -5.60
C ASP A 15 -17.89 -7.84 -7.02
N MET A 16 -16.68 -7.33 -7.16
CA MET A 16 -16.05 -7.08 -8.47
C MET A 16 -15.33 -8.29 -9.05
N VAL A 17 -14.90 -9.23 -8.21
CA VAL A 17 -14.12 -10.38 -8.67
C VAL A 17 -15.00 -11.40 -9.39
N SER A 18 -14.52 -11.93 -10.51
CA SER A 18 -15.22 -13.00 -11.24
C SER A 18 -15.20 -14.32 -10.48
N ARG A 19 -16.14 -15.21 -10.78
CA ARG A 19 -16.15 -16.60 -10.26
C ARG A 19 -14.82 -17.28 -10.52
N GLY A 20 -14.30 -18.00 -9.53
CA GLY A 20 -12.98 -18.62 -9.58
C GLY A 20 -11.81 -17.64 -9.49
N GLY A 21 -12.10 -16.37 -9.26
CA GLY A 21 -11.09 -15.30 -9.19
C GLY A 21 -10.30 -15.29 -7.88
N ARG A 22 -9.38 -14.33 -7.80
CA ARG A 22 -8.46 -14.20 -6.65
C ARG A 22 -8.46 -12.79 -6.12
N ILE A 23 -8.53 -12.65 -4.79
CA ILE A 23 -8.40 -11.39 -4.07
C ILE A 23 -7.12 -11.42 -3.24
N CYS A 24 -6.23 -10.47 -3.50
CA CYS A 24 -5.02 -10.27 -2.71
C CYS A 24 -5.21 -9.07 -1.80
N LEU A 25 -5.12 -9.28 -0.49
CA LEU A 25 -5.18 -8.23 0.53
C LEU A 25 -3.77 -7.78 0.86
N ALA A 26 -3.44 -6.54 0.55
CA ALA A 26 -2.13 -5.92 0.78
C ALA A 26 -2.18 -4.79 1.82
N ALA A 27 -3.36 -4.30 2.15
CA ALA A 27 -3.56 -3.26 3.15
C ALA A 27 -4.11 -3.80 4.47
N PHE A 28 -3.92 -3.02 5.54
CA PHE A 28 -4.53 -3.27 6.84
C PHE A 28 -5.76 -2.40 7.00
N ALA A 29 -6.90 -3.01 7.29
CA ALA A 29 -8.05 -2.25 7.77
C ALA A 29 -7.76 -1.72 9.18
N ALA A 30 -8.07 -0.45 9.43
CA ALA A 30 -7.87 0.19 10.73
C ALA A 30 -8.83 -0.35 11.81
N GLN A 31 -9.96 -0.94 11.39
CA GLN A 31 -10.99 -1.52 12.24
C GLN A 31 -11.43 -2.87 11.65
N PRO A 32 -11.99 -3.77 12.48
CA PRO A 32 -12.60 -5.00 11.99
C PRO A 32 -13.68 -4.71 10.93
N VAL A 33 -13.68 -5.52 9.87
CA VAL A 33 -14.64 -5.40 8.76
C VAL A 33 -15.57 -6.58 8.77
N THR A 34 -16.88 -6.32 8.67
CA THR A 34 -17.88 -7.38 8.49
C THR A 34 -17.83 -7.87 7.05
N PHE A 35 -17.68 -9.17 6.87
CA PHE A 35 -17.61 -9.82 5.56
C PHE A 35 -18.43 -11.09 5.55
N ASP A 36 -19.18 -11.34 4.47
CA ASP A 36 -19.92 -12.60 4.29
C ASP A 36 -19.04 -13.63 3.55
N PRO A 37 -18.52 -14.65 4.25
CA PRO A 37 -17.69 -15.68 3.62
C PRO A 37 -18.46 -16.57 2.63
N ALA A 38 -19.79 -16.55 2.64
CA ALA A 38 -20.58 -17.33 1.68
C ALA A 38 -20.27 -16.93 0.23
N LYS A 39 -19.95 -15.65 -0.02
CA LYS A 39 -19.51 -15.18 -1.35
C LYS A 39 -18.28 -15.94 -1.88
N LEU A 40 -17.31 -16.22 -1.00
CA LEU A 40 -16.11 -16.97 -1.39
C LEU A 40 -16.47 -18.40 -1.82
N VAL A 41 -17.34 -19.04 -1.06
CA VAL A 41 -17.75 -20.42 -1.30
C VAL A 41 -18.60 -20.53 -2.57
N MET A 42 -19.63 -19.68 -2.72
CA MET A 42 -20.55 -19.72 -3.85
C MET A 42 -19.87 -19.48 -5.20
N ASP A 43 -18.86 -18.60 -5.21
CA ASP A 43 -18.18 -18.22 -6.43
C ASP A 43 -16.76 -18.80 -6.58
N ASN A 44 -16.36 -19.73 -5.66
CA ASN A 44 -15.03 -20.34 -5.65
C ASN A 44 -13.89 -19.29 -5.65
N ILE A 45 -14.06 -18.19 -4.89
CA ILE A 45 -13.08 -17.12 -4.82
C ILE A 45 -11.96 -17.51 -3.85
N TYR A 46 -10.72 -17.35 -4.30
CA TYR A 46 -9.53 -17.53 -3.47
C TYR A 46 -9.07 -16.18 -2.89
N MET A 47 -9.13 -16.02 -1.57
CA MET A 47 -8.68 -14.82 -0.87
C MET A 47 -7.43 -15.11 -0.06
N PHE A 48 -6.42 -14.22 -0.16
CA PHE A 48 -5.17 -14.35 0.59
C PHE A 48 -4.58 -12.98 0.95
N GLY A 49 -3.87 -12.94 2.07
CA GLY A 49 -3.14 -11.75 2.52
C GLY A 49 -1.65 -11.86 2.18
N ILE A 50 -1.03 -10.70 1.96
CA ILE A 50 0.43 -10.57 1.82
C ILE A 50 0.94 -9.54 2.81
N ARG A 51 2.11 -9.80 3.38
CA ARG A 51 2.80 -8.84 4.23
C ARG A 51 4.30 -8.95 4.03
N GLY A 52 4.91 -7.87 3.56
CA GLY A 52 6.36 -7.73 3.52
C GLY A 52 7.06 -8.95 2.90
N GLU A 53 7.18 -8.98 1.60
CA GLU A 53 7.79 -10.07 0.81
C GLU A 53 9.30 -10.28 1.10
N GLY A 54 9.82 -9.71 2.17
CA GLY A 54 11.19 -9.86 2.60
C GLY A 54 12.24 -9.25 1.66
N LYS A 55 13.47 -9.73 1.81
CA LYS A 55 14.64 -9.17 1.08
C LYS A 55 14.49 -9.24 -0.45
N SER A 56 13.80 -10.24 -0.97
CA SER A 56 13.61 -10.41 -2.42
C SER A 56 12.73 -9.33 -3.04
N ALA A 57 11.70 -8.85 -2.35
CA ALA A 57 10.81 -7.80 -2.86
C ALA A 57 11.52 -6.47 -2.99
N VAL A 58 12.32 -6.08 -1.99
CA VAL A 58 13.12 -4.85 -2.03
C VAL A 58 14.13 -4.89 -3.18
N LYS A 59 14.82 -6.03 -3.37
CA LYS A 59 15.77 -6.21 -4.47
C LYS A 59 15.09 -6.10 -5.83
N ARG A 60 13.92 -6.75 -6.00
CA ARG A 60 13.13 -6.68 -7.24
C ARG A 60 12.65 -5.26 -7.52
N ALA A 61 12.11 -4.57 -6.50
CA ALA A 61 11.66 -3.18 -6.64
C ALA A 61 12.81 -2.26 -7.07
N GLY A 62 13.97 -2.37 -6.42
CA GLY A 62 15.18 -1.61 -6.78
C GLY A 62 15.64 -1.89 -8.22
N SER A 63 15.63 -3.15 -8.66
CA SER A 63 15.93 -3.51 -10.04
C SER A 63 14.96 -2.90 -11.05
N LEU A 64 13.66 -2.92 -10.76
CA LEU A 64 12.65 -2.33 -11.64
C LEU A 64 12.78 -0.80 -11.73
N MET A 65 13.13 -0.15 -10.63
CA MET A 65 13.41 1.29 -10.61
C MET A 65 14.67 1.62 -11.40
N ALA A 66 15.76 0.86 -11.21
CA ALA A 66 17.01 1.05 -11.93
C ALA A 66 16.85 0.84 -13.45
N GLN A 67 15.96 -0.05 -13.87
CA GLN A 67 15.61 -0.28 -15.28
C GLN A 67 14.63 0.76 -15.85
N GLY A 68 14.21 1.75 -15.06
CA GLY A 68 13.22 2.74 -15.49
C GLY A 68 11.80 2.22 -15.69
N ARG A 69 11.51 0.96 -15.27
CA ARG A 69 10.17 0.35 -15.39
C ARG A 69 9.18 0.87 -14.34
N ILE A 70 9.68 1.41 -13.25
CA ILE A 70 8.89 2.06 -12.20
C ILE A 70 9.47 3.46 -11.97
N ASN A 71 8.63 4.47 -12.13
CA ASN A 71 8.97 5.85 -11.79
C ASN A 71 8.41 6.17 -10.40
N ALA A 72 9.29 6.26 -9.40
CA ALA A 72 8.90 6.61 -8.03
C ALA A 72 8.83 8.13 -7.77
N LYS A 73 9.30 8.96 -8.71
CA LYS A 73 9.33 10.44 -8.52
C LYS A 73 7.97 11.04 -8.18
N PRO A 74 6.85 10.65 -8.83
CA PRO A 74 5.54 11.25 -8.53
C PRO A 74 5.03 11.00 -7.12
N ILE A 75 5.48 9.93 -6.45
CA ILE A 75 5.07 9.61 -5.07
C ILE A 75 5.98 10.25 -4.02
N HIS A 76 7.20 10.64 -4.37
CA HIS A 76 8.11 11.38 -3.50
C HIS A 76 7.74 12.87 -3.52
N THR A 77 6.89 13.29 -2.60
CA THR A 77 6.29 14.63 -2.61
C THR A 77 7.04 15.64 -1.75
N HIS A 78 7.64 15.20 -0.64
CA HIS A 78 8.25 16.10 0.33
C HIS A 78 9.59 15.58 0.82
N THR A 79 10.52 16.50 1.06
CA THR A 79 11.83 16.22 1.67
C THR A 79 12.09 17.22 2.79
N PHE A 80 12.52 16.72 3.94
CA PHE A 80 12.87 17.51 5.12
C PHE A 80 14.29 17.16 5.59
N GLY A 81 14.92 18.08 6.30
CA GLY A 81 16.17 17.83 7.00
C GLY A 81 15.97 16.99 8.28
N LEU A 82 17.08 16.56 8.87
CA LEU A 82 17.05 15.77 10.10
C LEU A 82 16.50 16.54 11.30
N ASP A 83 16.72 17.84 11.35
CA ASP A 83 16.23 18.79 12.36
C ASP A 83 14.72 19.06 12.23
N GLU A 84 14.12 18.75 11.07
CA GLU A 84 12.71 18.95 10.77
C GLU A 84 11.85 17.69 10.95
N VAL A 85 12.37 16.62 11.55
CA VAL A 85 11.67 15.34 11.70
C VAL A 85 10.25 15.47 12.29
N PRO A 86 10.01 16.29 13.34
CA PRO A 86 8.65 16.45 13.87
C PRO A 86 7.67 17.00 12.84
N THR A 87 8.10 17.96 12.03
CA THR A 87 7.31 18.54 10.93
C THR A 87 7.05 17.49 9.85
N ALA A 88 8.08 16.75 9.45
CA ALA A 88 7.97 15.69 8.44
C ALA A 88 6.95 14.60 8.85
N ILE A 89 6.96 14.19 10.13
CA ILE A 89 5.98 13.23 10.66
C ILE A 89 4.56 13.79 10.59
N LYS A 90 4.38 15.07 10.93
CA LYS A 90 3.09 15.74 10.84
C LYS A 90 2.58 15.75 9.38
N TYR A 91 3.42 16.14 8.42
CA TYR A 91 3.09 16.13 7.00
C TYR A 91 2.65 14.74 6.51
N ALA A 92 3.41 13.71 6.87
CA ALA A 92 3.10 12.32 6.48
C ALA A 92 1.77 11.83 7.07
N ARG A 93 1.49 12.17 8.34
CA ARG A 93 0.30 11.71 9.06
C ARG A 93 -0.96 12.42 8.62
N GLU A 94 -0.89 13.74 8.48
CA GLU A 94 -2.02 14.62 8.18
C GLU A 94 -2.20 14.87 6.68
N LYS A 95 -1.31 14.30 5.84
CA LYS A 95 -1.29 14.48 4.38
C LYS A 95 -1.29 15.94 3.94
N ILE A 96 -0.58 16.78 4.70
CA ILE A 96 -0.49 18.22 4.42
C ILE A 96 0.08 18.42 3.01
N ASP A 97 -0.45 19.37 2.26
CA ASP A 97 -0.07 19.69 0.89
C ASP A 97 0.00 18.48 -0.05
N GLY A 98 -0.88 17.50 0.16
CA GLY A 98 -0.94 16.29 -0.65
C GLY A 98 0.23 15.33 -0.41
N ALA A 99 0.82 15.32 0.79
CA ALA A 99 1.94 14.45 1.13
C ALA A 99 1.59 12.97 0.93
N ILE A 100 2.32 12.31 0.02
CA ILE A 100 2.24 10.86 -0.25
C ILE A 100 3.43 10.16 0.39
N LYS A 101 4.65 10.51 -0.04
CA LYS A 101 5.89 10.00 0.52
C LYS A 101 6.73 11.17 1.01
N VAL A 102 6.97 11.20 2.31
CA VAL A 102 7.85 12.15 2.98
C VAL A 102 9.19 11.48 3.27
N VAL A 103 10.27 12.13 2.90
CA VAL A 103 11.65 11.61 3.05
C VAL A 103 12.44 12.54 3.95
N ILE A 104 13.24 11.98 4.84
CA ILE A 104 14.24 12.72 5.61
C ILE A 104 15.57 12.59 4.90
N LYS A 105 16.14 13.72 4.46
CA LYS A 105 17.47 13.78 3.88
C LYS A 105 18.48 13.88 5.04
N MET A 106 19.28 12.84 5.19
CA MET A 106 20.46 12.88 6.05
C MET A 106 21.51 13.81 5.40
N ARG A 107 22.47 14.31 6.15
CA ARG A 107 23.49 15.24 5.62
C ARG A 107 24.06 14.79 4.28
N GLU A 108 24.31 15.73 3.42
CA GLU A 108 25.21 15.48 2.28
C GLU A 108 26.59 15.11 2.85
N ALA A 109 27.11 13.97 2.37
CA ALA A 109 28.47 13.57 2.70
C ALA A 109 29.49 14.51 2.04
#